data_316f99deb40fdf1ac5fe9c4e4177fd7a
#
_entry.id   316f99deb40fdf1ac5fe9c4e4177fd7a
#
_cell.length_a   1.000
_cell.length_b   1.000
_cell.length_c   1.000
_cell.angle_alpha   90.00
_cell.angle_beta   90.00
_cell.angle_gamma   90.00
#
_symmetry.space_group_name_H-M   'P 1'
#
loop_
_entity.id
_entity.type
_entity.pdbx_description
1 polymer ?
#
loop_
_entity_poly.entity_id
_entity_poly.type
_entity_poly.pdbx_seq_one_letter_code
_entity_poly.pdbx_strand_id
1 'polypeptide(L)'
;MLKKVIQFLLNLLKEVEKNNPPVVEEVKKKEEIIKEVMLLKKGSQGEEVKKLQTLLGLTADGDFGNMTDEAVRQFQTNNGLVVDGVVGPKTMFLISNMETPDFSILKEHLPEVVYNQIADTAENFNINTKLRMAHFLGQCAHESANFKFVSENLNYSAKALKSVFGKYFPNDLNEQYARNPEKIASRVYGGRMGNGDEETKEGWKYRGRGYIQLTGKNNYTDFGNFINEDVVSNPDSVSEKYALASAAFFFNKNKLWSICDKGSTEEIVKKLTKRVNGGYHGLEDRINKFNYFWNILK
;
A
#
# COMPACT_ATOMS: atom_id res chain seq x y z
N MET A 1 12.03 13.77 34.06
CA MET A 1 12.95 13.34 33.00
C MET A 1 12.98 14.35 31.84
N LEU A 2 11.84 14.79 31.32
CA LEU A 2 11.73 15.75 30.22
C LEU A 2 12.46 17.09 30.48
N LYS A 3 12.28 17.67 31.68
CA LYS A 3 13.02 18.90 32.06
C LYS A 3 14.55 18.75 32.02
N LYS A 4 15.10 17.57 32.32
CA LYS A 4 16.54 17.31 32.26
C LYS A 4 17.06 17.18 30.83
N VAL A 5 16.26 16.60 29.92
CA VAL A 5 16.61 16.48 28.49
C VAL A 5 16.55 17.85 27.82
N ILE A 6 15.51 18.63 28.09
CA ILE A 6 15.39 20.02 27.60
C ILE A 6 16.56 20.86 28.13
N GLN A 7 16.91 20.73 29.41
CA GLN A 7 18.03 21.46 29.98
C GLN A 7 19.38 21.04 29.41
N PHE A 8 19.57 19.74 29.10
CA PHE A 8 20.76 19.23 28.44
C PHE A 8 20.89 19.79 27.02
N LEU A 9 19.82 19.78 26.24
CA LEU A 9 19.79 20.35 24.89
C LEU A 9 20.02 21.87 24.90
N LEU A 10 19.43 22.59 25.86
CA LEU A 10 19.67 24.02 26.05
C LEU A 10 21.12 24.33 26.44
N ASN A 11 21.78 23.47 27.20
CA ASN A 11 23.19 23.64 27.55
C ASN A 11 24.10 23.36 26.36
N LEU A 12 23.81 22.33 25.55
CA LEU A 12 24.52 22.02 24.30
C LEU A 12 24.41 23.18 23.30
N LEU A 13 23.23 23.78 23.19
CA LEU A 13 22.97 24.93 22.34
C LEU A 13 23.77 26.17 22.80
N LYS A 14 23.87 26.41 24.10
CA LYS A 14 24.70 27.52 24.67
C LYS A 14 26.19 27.32 24.40
N GLU A 15 26.70 26.09 24.34
CA GLU A 15 28.10 25.84 23.94
C GLU A 15 28.32 26.12 22.45
N VAL A 16 27.37 25.78 21.60
CA VAL A 16 27.42 26.07 20.15
C VAL A 16 27.31 27.61 19.88
N GLU A 17 26.46 28.32 20.65
CA GLU A 17 26.31 29.77 20.57
C GLU A 17 27.63 30.52 20.85
N LYS A 18 28.45 29.96 21.72
CA LYS A 18 29.71 30.59 22.13
C LYS A 18 30.79 30.55 21.03
N ASN A 19 30.63 29.63 20.05
CA ASN A 19 31.66 29.35 19.07
C ASN A 19 31.30 29.71 17.61
N ASN A 20 30.05 30.16 17.29
CA ASN A 20 29.70 30.41 15.89
C ASN A 20 28.42 31.31 15.72
N PRO A 21 28.55 32.65 15.59
CA PRO A 21 27.44 33.61 15.59
C PRO A 21 26.37 33.45 14.47
N PRO A 22 26.69 32.98 13.23
CA PRO A 22 25.67 32.90 12.17
C PRO A 22 24.69 31.72 12.36
N VAL A 23 25.01 30.75 13.21
CA VAL A 23 24.15 29.58 13.49
C VAL A 23 23.01 29.92 14.47
N VAL A 24 23.13 31.03 15.19
CA VAL A 24 22.20 31.47 16.24
C VAL A 24 20.79 31.73 15.72
N GLU A 25 20.67 32.30 14.52
CA GLU A 25 19.37 32.67 13.95
C GLU A 25 18.62 31.46 13.41
N GLU A 26 19.35 30.51 12.84
CA GLU A 26 18.80 29.22 12.37
C GLU A 26 18.42 28.32 13.54
N VAL A 27 19.20 28.35 14.62
CA VAL A 27 18.90 27.60 15.85
C VAL A 27 17.73 28.23 16.59
N LYS A 28 17.61 29.56 16.69
CA LYS A 28 16.43 30.23 17.26
C LYS A 28 15.16 29.94 16.48
N LYS A 29 15.24 29.94 15.16
CA LYS A 29 14.11 29.57 14.29
C LYS A 29 13.69 28.09 14.46
N LYS A 30 14.66 27.20 14.66
CA LYS A 30 14.42 25.79 15.02
C LYS A 30 13.89 25.64 16.46
N GLU A 31 14.32 26.50 17.41
CA GLU A 31 13.77 26.53 18.78
C GLU A 31 12.34 27.05 18.83
N GLU A 32 11.97 28.04 18.04
CA GLU A 32 10.59 28.50 17.89
C GLU A 32 9.71 27.41 17.27
N ILE A 33 10.19 26.71 16.25
CA ILE A 33 9.52 25.55 15.66
C ILE A 33 9.37 24.41 16.70
N ILE A 34 10.38 24.19 17.56
CA ILE A 34 10.33 23.18 18.63
C ILE A 34 9.43 23.62 19.80
N LYS A 35 9.31 24.92 20.08
CA LYS A 35 8.39 25.45 21.08
C LYS A 35 6.94 25.46 20.64
N GLU A 36 6.70 25.57 19.34
CA GLU A 36 5.39 25.44 18.68
C GLU A 36 5.04 24.00 18.32
N VAL A 37 5.82 23.00 18.72
CA VAL A 37 5.41 21.59 18.55
C VAL A 37 4.14 21.40 19.37
N MET A 38 3.02 21.69 18.72
CA MET A 38 1.71 21.27 19.20
C MET A 38 1.76 19.76 19.42
N LEU A 39 1.54 19.35 20.65
CA LEU A 39 1.37 17.94 21.00
C LEU A 39 0.17 17.44 20.23
N LEU A 40 0.41 16.72 19.13
CA LEU A 40 -0.68 16.10 18.38
C LEU A 40 -1.14 14.86 19.12
N LYS A 41 -2.43 14.77 19.33
CA LYS A 41 -3.08 13.67 20.02
C LYS A 41 -4.51 13.54 19.52
N LYS A 42 -5.18 12.48 19.94
CA LYS A 42 -6.58 12.27 19.59
C LYS A 42 -7.44 13.52 19.85
N GLY A 43 -8.17 13.95 18.82
CA GLY A 43 -8.95 15.19 18.79
C GLY A 43 -8.21 16.40 18.20
N SER A 44 -6.90 16.31 17.91
CA SER A 44 -6.18 17.34 17.13
C SER A 44 -6.66 17.33 15.68
N GLN A 45 -6.67 18.51 15.03
CA GLN A 45 -7.09 18.65 13.64
C GLN A 45 -6.19 19.64 12.88
N GLY A 46 -6.20 19.56 11.55
CA GLY A 46 -5.55 20.52 10.65
C GLY A 46 -4.34 19.97 9.90
N GLU A 47 -3.57 20.87 9.30
CA GLU A 47 -2.48 20.51 8.38
C GLU A 47 -1.34 19.72 9.04
N GLU A 48 -1.01 19.99 10.31
CA GLU A 48 0.02 19.22 11.01
C GLU A 48 -0.42 17.77 11.28
N VAL A 49 -1.73 17.54 11.45
CA VAL A 49 -2.28 16.17 11.52
C VAL A 49 -2.19 15.49 10.16
N LYS A 50 -2.48 16.19 9.06
CA LYS A 50 -2.31 15.65 7.70
C LYS A 50 -0.86 15.25 7.42
N LYS A 51 0.10 16.11 7.81
CA LYS A 51 1.53 15.80 7.68
C LYS A 51 1.90 14.55 8.48
N LEU A 52 1.47 14.48 9.73
CA LEU A 52 1.67 13.30 10.58
C LEU A 52 1.08 12.03 9.95
N GLN A 53 -0.15 12.12 9.48
CA GLN A 53 -0.84 11.00 8.83
C GLN A 53 -0.11 10.53 7.57
N THR A 54 0.37 11.46 6.75
CA THR A 54 1.21 11.16 5.58
C THR A 54 2.48 10.41 6.00
N LEU A 55 3.21 10.91 7.00
CA LEU A 55 4.43 10.26 7.50
C LEU A 55 4.17 8.87 8.10
N LEU A 56 3.01 8.68 8.74
CA LEU A 56 2.59 7.38 9.28
C LEU A 56 1.94 6.45 8.25
N GLY A 57 1.78 6.91 7.00
CA GLY A 57 1.17 6.11 5.94
C GLY A 57 -0.34 5.95 6.04
N LEU A 58 -1.02 6.96 6.58
CA LEU A 58 -2.47 7.00 6.72
C LEU A 58 -3.09 7.90 5.64
N THR A 59 -4.41 7.77 5.44
CA THR A 59 -5.17 8.79 4.72
C THR A 59 -5.06 10.11 5.46
N ALA A 60 -4.58 11.16 4.77
CA ALA A 60 -4.36 12.48 5.35
C ALA A 60 -5.66 13.31 5.35
N ASP A 61 -6.63 12.91 6.18
CA ASP A 61 -7.90 13.61 6.33
C ASP A 61 -7.80 14.84 7.26
N GLY A 62 -6.72 14.95 8.03
CA GLY A 62 -6.47 16.03 8.96
C GLY A 62 -7.24 15.91 10.28
N ASP A 63 -7.83 14.75 10.57
CA ASP A 63 -8.46 14.45 11.84
C ASP A 63 -7.69 13.37 12.61
N PHE A 64 -7.18 13.72 13.79
CA PHE A 64 -6.50 12.76 14.66
C PHE A 64 -7.56 11.90 15.38
N GLY A 65 -8.19 11.02 14.60
CA GLY A 65 -9.18 10.06 15.07
C GLY A 65 -8.56 8.78 15.66
N ASN A 66 -9.40 7.75 15.81
CA ASN A 66 -8.96 6.45 16.36
C ASN A 66 -7.86 5.79 15.52
N MET A 67 -7.93 5.90 14.20
CA MET A 67 -6.93 5.29 13.30
C MET A 67 -5.56 5.95 13.46
N THR A 68 -5.53 7.26 13.61
CA THR A 68 -4.29 8.01 13.82
C THR A 68 -3.70 7.71 15.22
N ASP A 69 -4.54 7.65 16.25
CA ASP A 69 -4.11 7.26 17.61
C ASP A 69 -3.52 5.84 17.65
N GLU A 70 -4.18 4.88 17.01
CA GLU A 70 -3.68 3.49 16.93
C GLU A 70 -2.35 3.41 16.20
N ALA A 71 -2.20 4.13 15.09
CA ALA A 71 -0.95 4.17 14.32
C ALA A 71 0.19 4.82 15.12
N VAL A 72 -0.07 5.90 15.84
CA VAL A 72 0.92 6.56 16.74
C VAL A 72 1.34 5.59 17.85
N ARG A 73 0.41 4.92 18.52
CA ARG A 73 0.73 3.95 19.57
C ARG A 73 1.53 2.78 19.04
N GLN A 74 1.17 2.27 17.86
CA GLN A 74 1.92 1.21 17.22
C GLN A 74 3.36 1.68 16.87
N PHE A 75 3.49 2.90 16.34
CA PHE A 75 4.80 3.49 16.08
C PHE A 75 5.63 3.62 17.36
N GLN A 76 5.02 4.13 18.44
CA GLN A 76 5.68 4.26 19.74
C GLN A 76 6.14 2.90 20.29
N THR A 77 5.31 1.87 20.16
CA THR A 77 5.63 0.50 20.58
C THR A 77 6.84 -0.03 19.80
N ASN A 78 6.81 0.10 18.48
CA ASN A 78 7.87 -0.41 17.59
C ASN A 78 9.22 0.30 17.80
N ASN A 79 9.19 1.53 18.31
CA ASN A 79 10.39 2.34 18.54
C ASN A 79 10.79 2.47 20.02
N GLY A 80 10.21 1.65 20.90
CA GLY A 80 10.55 1.64 22.34
C GLY A 80 10.24 2.96 23.05
N LEU A 81 9.24 3.70 22.57
CA LEU A 81 8.76 4.94 23.19
C LEU A 81 7.68 4.65 24.25
N VAL A 82 7.36 5.66 25.05
CA VAL A 82 6.16 5.61 25.89
C VAL A 82 4.93 5.55 25.00
N VAL A 83 4.09 4.53 25.17
CA VAL A 83 2.91 4.28 24.35
C VAL A 83 1.72 5.06 24.91
N ASP A 84 1.71 6.37 24.72
CA ASP A 84 0.70 7.30 25.23
C ASP A 84 -0.26 7.85 24.15
N GLY A 85 0.03 7.57 22.86
CA GLY A 85 -0.74 8.10 21.73
C GLY A 85 -0.52 9.59 21.48
N VAL A 86 0.49 10.19 22.11
CA VAL A 86 0.81 11.61 22.00
C VAL A 86 2.08 11.79 21.14
N VAL A 87 1.96 12.54 20.04
CA VAL A 87 3.11 12.90 19.20
C VAL A 87 3.77 14.13 19.81
N GLY A 88 4.66 13.88 20.76
CA GLY A 88 5.55 14.89 21.30
C GLY A 88 6.85 14.99 20.47
N PRO A 89 7.79 15.91 20.87
CA PRO A 89 9.03 16.16 20.13
C PRO A 89 9.84 14.90 19.83
N LYS A 90 9.92 13.96 20.78
CA LYS A 90 10.68 12.71 20.57
C LYS A 90 10.00 11.79 19.57
N THR A 91 8.68 11.66 19.64
CA THR A 91 7.89 10.86 18.69
C THR A 91 7.95 11.48 17.31
N MET A 92 7.76 12.81 17.19
CA MET A 92 7.84 13.52 15.91
C MET A 92 9.24 13.43 15.30
N PHE A 93 10.30 13.59 16.10
CA PHE A 93 11.67 13.44 15.63
C PHE A 93 11.91 12.08 14.98
N LEU A 94 11.46 10.99 15.63
CA LEU A 94 11.62 9.66 15.07
C LEU A 94 10.75 9.44 13.83
N ILE A 95 9.52 9.97 13.82
CA ILE A 95 8.64 9.90 12.65
C ILE A 95 9.24 10.66 11.45
N SER A 96 9.73 11.88 11.66
CA SER A 96 10.30 12.73 10.60
C SER A 96 11.66 12.24 10.09
N ASN A 97 12.37 11.44 10.87
CA ASN A 97 13.62 10.79 10.49
C ASN A 97 13.43 9.30 10.14
N MET A 98 12.20 8.86 9.86
CA MET A 98 12.01 7.56 9.23
C MET A 98 12.67 7.63 7.85
N GLU A 99 13.87 7.04 7.75
CA GLU A 99 14.46 6.82 6.43
C GLU A 99 13.50 5.95 5.63
N THR A 100 13.17 6.39 4.42
CA THR A 100 12.52 5.50 3.45
C THR A 100 13.43 4.28 3.33
N PRO A 101 12.93 3.07 3.58
CA PRO A 101 13.78 1.89 3.54
C PRO A 101 14.47 1.81 2.18
N ASP A 102 15.76 1.58 2.17
CA ASP A 102 16.47 1.28 0.95
C ASP A 102 15.99 -0.09 0.43
N PHE A 103 15.34 -0.07 -0.72
CA PHE A 103 14.88 -1.25 -1.42
C PHE A 103 15.81 -1.65 -2.58
N SER A 104 17.00 -1.06 -2.70
CA SER A 104 17.94 -1.32 -3.80
C SER A 104 18.33 -2.79 -3.92
N ILE A 105 18.41 -3.49 -2.78
CA ILE A 105 18.68 -4.95 -2.74
C ILE A 105 17.68 -5.76 -3.57
N LEU A 106 16.44 -5.29 -3.74
CA LEU A 106 15.42 -5.98 -4.51
C LEU A 106 15.73 -6.04 -6.02
N LYS A 107 16.67 -5.23 -6.50
CA LYS A 107 17.08 -5.22 -7.92
C LYS A 107 17.54 -6.59 -8.41
N GLU A 108 18.25 -7.33 -7.58
CA GLU A 108 18.75 -8.65 -7.91
C GLU A 108 17.73 -9.78 -7.74
N HIS A 109 16.57 -9.46 -7.16
CA HIS A 109 15.56 -10.44 -6.75
C HIS A 109 14.20 -10.28 -7.44
N LEU A 110 14.04 -9.23 -8.24
CA LEU A 110 12.81 -8.92 -8.98
C LEU A 110 13.09 -8.79 -10.48
N PRO A 111 12.12 -9.12 -11.33
CA PRO A 111 12.18 -8.70 -12.72
C PRO A 111 12.36 -7.18 -12.83
N GLU A 112 13.17 -6.71 -13.78
CA GLU A 112 13.48 -5.29 -13.95
C GLU A 112 12.21 -4.42 -14.03
N VAL A 113 11.20 -4.87 -14.78
CA VAL A 113 9.92 -4.18 -14.93
C VAL A 113 9.17 -4.00 -13.60
N VAL A 114 9.35 -4.91 -12.63
CA VAL A 114 8.78 -4.82 -11.28
C VAL A 114 9.62 -3.88 -10.43
N TYR A 115 10.95 -4.07 -10.46
CA TYR A 115 11.87 -3.26 -9.66
C TYR A 115 11.74 -1.77 -9.98
N ASN A 116 11.63 -1.42 -11.26
CA ASN A 116 11.48 -0.03 -11.71
C ASN A 116 10.18 0.65 -11.21
N GLN A 117 9.19 -0.12 -10.74
CA GLN A 117 7.96 0.40 -10.13
C GLN A 117 8.05 0.51 -8.59
N ILE A 118 9.10 0.00 -7.94
CA ILE A 118 9.19 -0.08 -6.47
C ILE A 118 9.19 1.30 -5.84
N ALA A 119 10.07 2.20 -6.28
CA ALA A 119 10.25 3.51 -5.64
C ALA A 119 8.95 4.32 -5.65
N ASP A 120 8.37 4.52 -6.83
CA ASP A 120 7.13 5.29 -7.00
C ASP A 120 5.95 4.64 -6.26
N THR A 121 5.87 3.31 -6.28
CA THR A 121 4.81 2.59 -5.57
C THR A 121 4.99 2.71 -4.06
N ALA A 122 6.22 2.59 -3.56
CA ALA A 122 6.50 2.71 -2.14
C ALA A 122 6.16 4.10 -1.61
N GLU A 123 6.53 5.15 -2.34
CA GLU A 123 6.24 6.54 -2.00
C GLU A 123 4.73 6.81 -2.02
N ASN A 124 4.05 6.53 -3.14
CA ASN A 124 2.63 6.86 -3.33
C ASN A 124 1.67 6.08 -2.42
N PHE A 125 2.07 4.90 -1.94
CA PHE A 125 1.23 4.02 -1.12
C PHE A 125 1.78 3.78 0.29
N ASN A 126 2.76 4.59 0.72
CA ASN A 126 3.35 4.52 2.06
C ASN A 126 3.86 3.12 2.44
N ILE A 127 4.56 2.46 1.51
CA ILE A 127 5.27 1.22 1.80
C ILE A 127 6.61 1.59 2.45
N ASN A 128 6.53 2.16 3.62
CA ASN A 128 7.61 2.82 4.34
C ASN A 128 8.34 1.90 5.35
N THR A 129 8.11 0.60 5.28
CA THR A 129 8.84 -0.39 6.08
C THR A 129 9.21 -1.62 5.23
N LYS A 130 10.33 -2.23 5.55
CA LYS A 130 10.77 -3.51 4.98
C LYS A 130 9.72 -4.60 5.16
N LEU A 131 9.02 -4.58 6.29
CA LEU A 131 7.96 -5.52 6.63
C LEU A 131 6.74 -5.38 5.70
N ARG A 132 6.25 -4.14 5.46
CA ARG A 132 5.17 -3.88 4.49
C ARG A 132 5.56 -4.36 3.10
N MET A 133 6.78 -4.03 2.66
CA MET A 133 7.28 -4.44 1.34
C MET A 133 7.34 -5.96 1.20
N ALA A 134 7.85 -6.68 2.21
CA ALA A 134 7.91 -8.14 2.19
C ALA A 134 6.52 -8.79 2.09
N HIS A 135 5.56 -8.33 2.89
CA HIS A 135 4.18 -8.80 2.81
C HIS A 135 3.55 -8.50 1.45
N PHE A 136 3.73 -7.30 0.96
CA PHE A 136 3.18 -6.85 -0.31
C PHE A 136 3.70 -7.67 -1.49
N LEU A 137 5.03 -7.76 -1.61
CA LEU A 137 5.66 -8.53 -2.68
C LEU A 137 5.33 -10.03 -2.58
N GLY A 138 5.24 -10.58 -1.37
CA GLY A 138 4.84 -11.97 -1.16
C GLY A 138 3.46 -12.28 -1.72
N GLN A 139 2.47 -11.40 -1.51
CA GLN A 139 1.14 -11.55 -2.06
C GLN A 139 1.13 -11.34 -3.58
N CYS A 140 1.77 -10.27 -4.09
CA CYS A 140 1.86 -9.99 -5.52
C CYS A 140 2.52 -11.14 -6.28
N ALA A 141 3.62 -11.68 -5.76
CA ALA A 141 4.33 -12.78 -6.39
C ALA A 141 3.48 -14.07 -6.48
N HIS A 142 2.66 -14.33 -5.46
CA HIS A 142 1.72 -15.45 -5.50
C HIS A 142 0.64 -15.25 -6.56
N GLU A 143 -0.08 -14.13 -6.52
CA GLU A 143 -1.22 -13.84 -7.40
C GLU A 143 -0.83 -13.76 -8.89
N SER A 144 0.42 -13.44 -9.19
CA SER A 144 0.91 -13.22 -10.55
C SER A 144 1.87 -14.30 -11.05
N ALA A 145 1.99 -15.45 -10.36
CA ALA A 145 2.97 -16.50 -10.65
C ALA A 145 4.40 -15.94 -10.78
N ASN A 146 4.89 -15.29 -9.72
CA ASN A 146 6.17 -14.59 -9.65
C ASN A 146 6.29 -13.47 -10.70
N PHE A 147 5.30 -12.58 -10.73
CA PHE A 147 5.23 -11.39 -11.59
C PHE A 147 5.16 -11.68 -13.10
N LYS A 148 4.83 -12.91 -13.50
CA LYS A 148 4.74 -13.30 -14.91
C LYS A 148 3.46 -12.83 -15.57
N PHE A 149 2.35 -12.80 -14.82
CA PHE A 149 1.03 -12.49 -15.35
C PHE A 149 0.52 -11.15 -14.79
N VAL A 150 0.25 -10.23 -15.69
CA VAL A 150 -0.27 -8.88 -15.39
C VAL A 150 -1.69 -8.65 -15.91
N SER A 151 -2.28 -9.67 -16.56
CA SER A 151 -3.66 -9.65 -17.04
C SER A 151 -4.24 -11.04 -16.90
N GLU A 152 -5.53 -11.13 -16.60
CA GLU A 152 -6.22 -12.41 -16.51
C GLU A 152 -6.28 -13.13 -17.87
N ASN A 153 -6.14 -14.45 -17.80
CA ASN A 153 -6.30 -15.32 -18.99
C ASN A 153 -7.73 -15.82 -19.06
N LEU A 154 -8.51 -15.31 -20.01
CA LEU A 154 -9.90 -15.65 -20.24
C LEU A 154 -10.09 -16.66 -21.41
N ASN A 155 -9.02 -17.31 -21.85
CA ASN A 155 -9.06 -18.30 -22.94
C ASN A 155 -9.55 -19.67 -22.46
N TYR A 156 -10.82 -19.74 -22.03
CA TYR A 156 -11.43 -20.96 -21.50
C TYR A 156 -12.02 -21.86 -22.61
N SER A 157 -11.90 -23.19 -22.43
CA SER A 157 -12.71 -24.15 -23.17
C SER A 157 -14.16 -24.12 -22.69
N ALA A 158 -15.09 -24.65 -23.47
CA ALA A 158 -16.49 -24.74 -23.08
C ALA A 158 -16.67 -25.46 -21.74
N LYS A 159 -15.99 -26.59 -21.55
CA LYS A 159 -16.01 -27.35 -20.28
C LYS A 159 -15.48 -26.51 -19.11
N ALA A 160 -14.40 -25.77 -19.29
CA ALA A 160 -13.83 -24.91 -18.25
C ALA A 160 -14.73 -23.72 -17.93
N LEU A 161 -15.37 -23.10 -18.94
CA LEU A 161 -16.36 -22.04 -18.74
C LEU A 161 -17.55 -22.53 -17.88
N LYS A 162 -18.06 -23.71 -18.19
CA LYS A 162 -19.17 -24.30 -17.42
C LYS A 162 -18.77 -24.55 -15.95
N SER A 163 -17.53 -24.99 -15.73
CA SER A 163 -17.00 -25.24 -14.38
C SER A 163 -16.75 -23.95 -13.59
N VAL A 164 -16.11 -22.94 -14.20
CA VAL A 164 -15.65 -21.74 -13.51
C VAL A 164 -16.72 -20.65 -13.45
N PHE A 165 -17.44 -20.47 -14.54
CA PHE A 165 -18.39 -19.38 -14.74
C PHE A 165 -19.80 -19.86 -15.09
N GLY A 166 -20.17 -21.10 -14.76
CA GLY A 166 -21.42 -21.76 -15.22
C GLY A 166 -22.68 -20.95 -14.99
N LYS A 167 -22.76 -20.14 -13.92
CA LYS A 167 -23.90 -19.26 -13.64
C LYS A 167 -24.17 -18.19 -14.72
N TYR A 168 -23.14 -17.84 -15.50
CA TYR A 168 -23.25 -16.89 -16.60
C TYR A 168 -23.53 -17.55 -17.95
N PHE A 169 -23.44 -18.88 -18.03
CA PHE A 169 -23.57 -19.66 -19.26
C PHE A 169 -24.61 -20.77 -19.09
N PRO A 170 -25.93 -20.44 -18.89
CA PRO A 170 -26.99 -21.44 -18.82
C PRO A 170 -27.19 -22.10 -20.19
N ASN A 171 -27.85 -23.28 -20.21
CA ASN A 171 -28.31 -23.93 -21.42
C ASN A 171 -27.23 -24.15 -22.49
N ASP A 172 -26.02 -24.59 -22.07
CA ASP A 172 -24.86 -24.87 -22.92
C ASP A 172 -24.37 -23.65 -23.76
N LEU A 173 -24.72 -22.44 -23.35
CA LEU A 173 -24.27 -21.20 -23.95
C LEU A 173 -22.73 -21.09 -23.94
N ASN A 174 -22.07 -21.77 -23.00
CA ASN A 174 -20.60 -21.87 -22.91
C ASN A 174 -19.92 -22.34 -24.22
N GLU A 175 -20.60 -23.14 -25.06
CA GLU A 175 -20.06 -23.57 -26.34
C GLU A 175 -19.87 -22.39 -27.32
N GLN A 176 -20.80 -21.42 -27.31
CA GLN A 176 -20.76 -20.26 -28.19
C GLN A 176 -19.72 -19.20 -27.75
N TYR A 177 -19.25 -19.29 -26.51
CA TYR A 177 -18.27 -18.35 -25.93
C TYR A 177 -16.88 -18.95 -25.81
N ALA A 178 -16.77 -20.26 -25.93
CA ALA A 178 -15.50 -20.97 -25.75
C ALA A 178 -14.40 -20.36 -26.62
N ARG A 179 -13.20 -20.21 -26.04
CA ARG A 179 -12.00 -19.71 -26.74
C ARG A 179 -12.12 -18.27 -27.26
N ASN A 180 -13.11 -17.51 -26.78
CA ASN A 180 -13.27 -16.08 -27.10
C ASN A 180 -13.17 -15.22 -25.82
N PRO A 181 -11.96 -14.81 -25.42
CA PRO A 181 -11.74 -14.03 -24.20
C PRO A 181 -12.56 -12.75 -24.11
N GLU A 182 -12.72 -12.02 -25.23
CA GLU A 182 -13.50 -10.77 -25.25
C GLU A 182 -14.98 -11.03 -24.94
N LYS A 183 -15.60 -12.00 -25.60
CA LYS A 183 -16.99 -12.33 -25.33
C LYS A 183 -17.18 -12.86 -23.91
N ILE A 184 -16.25 -13.70 -23.43
CA ILE A 184 -16.29 -14.26 -22.08
C ILE A 184 -16.26 -13.12 -21.05
N ALA A 185 -15.29 -12.21 -21.13
CA ALA A 185 -15.18 -11.09 -20.20
C ALA A 185 -16.40 -10.17 -20.27
N SER A 186 -16.85 -9.81 -21.50
CA SER A 186 -17.99 -8.94 -21.70
C SER A 186 -19.24 -9.48 -21.00
N ARG A 187 -19.46 -10.80 -21.09
CA ARG A 187 -20.57 -11.47 -20.42
C ARG A 187 -20.40 -11.61 -18.90
N VAL A 188 -19.23 -12.09 -18.46
CA VAL A 188 -18.97 -12.38 -17.04
C VAL A 188 -18.95 -11.11 -16.21
N TYR A 189 -18.45 -10.00 -16.75
CA TYR A 189 -18.29 -8.73 -16.06
C TYR A 189 -19.27 -7.66 -16.51
N GLY A 190 -20.09 -7.91 -17.53
CA GLY A 190 -21.14 -7.00 -18.01
C GLY A 190 -22.18 -6.72 -16.93
N GLY A 191 -22.66 -5.48 -16.86
CA GLY A 191 -23.64 -5.01 -15.87
C GLY A 191 -23.15 -5.05 -14.41
N ARG A 192 -21.83 -5.17 -14.18
CA ARG A 192 -21.24 -5.31 -12.85
C ARG A 192 -20.08 -4.34 -12.67
N MET A 193 -19.81 -3.95 -11.40
CA MET A 193 -18.65 -3.10 -11.04
C MET A 193 -18.55 -1.82 -11.86
N GLY A 194 -19.71 -1.25 -12.26
CA GLY A 194 -19.79 -0.05 -13.08
C GLY A 194 -19.61 -0.27 -14.58
N ASN A 195 -19.42 -1.51 -15.04
CA ASN A 195 -19.43 -1.80 -16.47
C ASN A 195 -20.86 -1.73 -17.03
N GLY A 196 -20.98 -1.29 -18.27
CA GLY A 196 -22.20 -1.48 -19.06
C GLY A 196 -22.51 -2.95 -19.30
N ASP A 197 -23.58 -3.22 -20.04
CA ASP A 197 -23.96 -4.58 -20.42
C ASP A 197 -22.92 -5.29 -21.31
N GLU A 198 -23.22 -6.53 -21.72
CA GLU A 198 -22.32 -7.34 -22.54
C GLU A 198 -21.99 -6.68 -23.89
N GLU A 199 -22.93 -5.95 -24.48
CA GLU A 199 -22.80 -5.34 -25.81
C GLU A 199 -21.80 -4.16 -25.80
N THR A 200 -21.67 -3.47 -24.66
CA THR A 200 -20.71 -2.38 -24.49
C THR A 200 -19.26 -2.84 -24.50
N LYS A 201 -19.01 -4.13 -24.31
CA LYS A 201 -17.69 -4.73 -24.15
C LYS A 201 -16.86 -4.15 -22.99
N GLU A 202 -17.47 -3.38 -22.08
CA GLU A 202 -16.78 -2.80 -20.95
C GLU A 202 -16.26 -3.89 -19.98
N GLY A 203 -16.91 -5.05 -19.93
CA GLY A 203 -16.38 -6.20 -19.19
C GLY A 203 -15.02 -6.66 -19.69
N TRP A 204 -14.77 -6.66 -21.00
CA TRP A 204 -13.46 -6.91 -21.58
C TRP A 204 -12.52 -5.72 -21.41
N LYS A 205 -13.01 -4.50 -21.67
CA LYS A 205 -12.21 -3.27 -21.54
C LYS A 205 -11.59 -3.16 -20.13
N TYR A 206 -12.37 -3.44 -19.08
CA TYR A 206 -11.96 -3.35 -17.68
C TYR A 206 -11.76 -4.71 -17.00
N ARG A 207 -11.26 -5.71 -17.78
CA ARG A 207 -10.90 -7.02 -17.25
C ARG A 207 -9.78 -6.92 -16.20
N GLY A 208 -9.50 -7.99 -15.50
CA GLY A 208 -8.47 -8.03 -14.48
C GLY A 208 -7.08 -7.72 -15.01
N ARG A 209 -6.42 -6.70 -14.44
CA ARG A 209 -5.04 -6.31 -14.74
C ARG A 209 -4.27 -5.97 -13.46
N GLY A 210 -2.94 -5.97 -13.57
CA GLY A 210 -2.03 -5.78 -12.45
C GLY A 210 -1.83 -7.03 -11.62
N TYR A 211 -0.93 -6.99 -10.66
CA TYR A 211 -0.50 -8.20 -9.93
C TYR A 211 -1.54 -8.75 -8.93
N ILE A 212 -2.60 -8.00 -8.61
CA ILE A 212 -3.74 -8.46 -7.80
C ILE A 212 -5.07 -8.24 -8.55
N GLN A 213 -5.04 -8.20 -9.87
CA GLN A 213 -6.22 -8.25 -10.75
C GLN A 213 -7.26 -7.15 -10.47
N LEU A 214 -6.88 -5.87 -10.64
CA LEU A 214 -7.83 -4.75 -10.66
C LEU A 214 -8.89 -4.97 -11.74
N THR A 215 -10.17 -5.07 -11.38
CA THR A 215 -11.26 -5.45 -12.29
C THR A 215 -12.46 -4.52 -12.14
N GLY A 216 -13.07 -4.13 -13.27
CA GLY A 216 -14.30 -3.35 -13.35
C GLY A 216 -14.11 -1.84 -13.38
N LYS A 217 -14.95 -1.15 -14.16
CA LYS A 217 -14.85 0.29 -14.45
C LYS A 217 -14.73 1.16 -13.21
N ASN A 218 -15.55 0.90 -12.18
CA ASN A 218 -15.49 1.67 -10.94
C ASN A 218 -14.11 1.58 -10.27
N ASN A 219 -13.51 0.37 -10.22
CA ASN A 219 -12.18 0.21 -9.63
C ASN A 219 -11.08 0.88 -10.45
N TYR A 220 -11.19 0.86 -11.79
CA TYR A 220 -10.28 1.62 -12.67
C TYR A 220 -10.44 3.13 -12.45
N THR A 221 -11.68 3.62 -12.32
CA THR A 221 -11.94 5.04 -12.02
C THR A 221 -11.37 5.45 -10.67
N ASP A 222 -11.65 4.67 -9.62
CA ASP A 222 -11.14 4.95 -8.27
C ASP A 222 -9.61 4.94 -8.25
N PHE A 223 -8.98 3.98 -8.96
CA PHE A 223 -7.54 3.89 -9.05
C PHE A 223 -6.94 5.07 -9.84
N GLY A 224 -7.50 5.39 -11.00
CA GLY A 224 -7.06 6.53 -11.80
C GLY A 224 -7.14 7.85 -11.05
N ASN A 225 -8.24 8.08 -10.34
CA ASN A 225 -8.41 9.25 -9.48
C ASN A 225 -7.35 9.29 -8.35
N PHE A 226 -7.02 8.13 -7.78
CA PHE A 226 -6.03 8.06 -6.71
C PHE A 226 -4.61 8.40 -7.18
N ILE A 227 -4.21 7.91 -8.35
CA ILE A 227 -2.87 8.17 -8.91
C ILE A 227 -2.83 9.40 -9.82
N ASN A 228 -3.97 10.10 -10.00
CA ASN A 228 -4.14 11.24 -10.90
C ASN A 228 -3.74 10.93 -12.36
N GLU A 229 -4.22 9.78 -12.88
CA GLU A 229 -3.94 9.30 -14.23
C GLU A 229 -5.20 8.77 -14.91
N ASP A 230 -5.34 8.96 -16.22
CA ASP A 230 -6.50 8.46 -16.97
C ASP A 230 -6.33 7.00 -17.40
N VAL A 231 -6.49 6.09 -16.46
CA VAL A 231 -6.50 4.64 -16.73
C VAL A 231 -7.86 4.12 -17.22
N VAL A 232 -8.88 4.96 -17.25
CA VAL A 232 -10.21 4.59 -17.76
C VAL A 232 -10.21 4.64 -19.28
N SER A 233 -9.63 5.66 -19.87
CA SER A 233 -9.47 5.76 -21.34
C SER A 233 -8.39 4.81 -21.85
N ASN A 234 -7.31 4.62 -21.11
CA ASN A 234 -6.22 3.67 -21.43
C ASN A 234 -6.05 2.59 -20.35
N PRO A 235 -6.94 1.57 -20.29
CA PRO A 235 -6.89 0.55 -19.25
C PRO A 235 -5.70 -0.40 -19.35
N ASP A 236 -5.06 -0.52 -20.50
CA ASP A 236 -3.87 -1.38 -20.67
C ASP A 236 -2.66 -0.83 -19.90
N SER A 237 -2.61 0.49 -19.65
CA SER A 237 -1.60 1.12 -18.79
C SER A 237 -1.51 0.51 -17.40
N VAL A 238 -2.59 -0.07 -16.87
CA VAL A 238 -2.58 -0.79 -15.58
C VAL A 238 -1.67 -2.01 -15.61
N SER A 239 -1.64 -2.76 -16.72
CA SER A 239 -0.73 -3.90 -16.88
C SER A 239 0.69 -3.49 -17.32
N GLU A 240 0.83 -2.41 -18.05
CA GLU A 240 2.09 -1.97 -18.64
C GLU A 240 2.92 -1.12 -17.66
N LYS A 241 2.29 -0.14 -17.03
CA LYS A 241 2.97 0.89 -16.23
C LYS A 241 2.65 0.81 -14.73
N TYR A 242 1.44 0.40 -14.39
CA TYR A 242 0.92 0.53 -13.03
C TYR A 242 0.56 -0.81 -12.37
N ALA A 243 1.19 -1.92 -12.82
CA ALA A 243 0.84 -3.25 -12.32
C ALA A 243 1.09 -3.41 -10.82
N LEU A 244 2.18 -2.84 -10.31
CA LEU A 244 2.51 -2.85 -8.88
C LEU A 244 1.65 -1.82 -8.11
N ALA A 245 1.50 -0.61 -8.65
CA ALA A 245 0.70 0.45 -8.05
C ALA A 245 -0.77 0.05 -7.88
N SER A 246 -1.37 -0.65 -8.87
CA SER A 246 -2.75 -1.15 -8.78
C SER A 246 -2.93 -2.17 -7.66
N ALA A 247 -1.91 -3.00 -7.40
CA ALA A 247 -1.90 -3.93 -6.28
C ALA A 247 -1.77 -3.18 -4.94
N ALA A 248 -0.93 -2.17 -4.86
CA ALA A 248 -0.78 -1.33 -3.67
C ALA A 248 -2.07 -0.54 -3.38
N PHE A 249 -2.77 -0.07 -4.41
CA PHE A 249 -4.09 0.55 -4.28
C PHE A 249 -5.11 -0.41 -3.64
N PHE A 250 -5.12 -1.68 -4.04
CA PHE A 250 -5.96 -2.69 -3.39
C PHE A 250 -5.63 -2.83 -1.91
N PHE A 251 -4.34 -2.87 -1.54
CA PHE A 251 -3.91 -2.91 -0.15
C PHE A 251 -4.38 -1.69 0.63
N ASN A 252 -4.24 -0.51 0.06
CA ASN A 252 -4.66 0.75 0.67
C ASN A 252 -6.18 0.80 0.88
N LYS A 253 -6.95 0.55 -0.19
CA LYS A 253 -8.42 0.55 -0.17
C LYS A 253 -9.00 -0.44 0.86
N ASN A 254 -8.34 -1.59 1.06
CA ASN A 254 -8.76 -2.62 2.01
C ASN A 254 -8.07 -2.53 3.37
N LYS A 255 -7.30 -1.46 3.65
CA LYS A 255 -6.59 -1.21 4.92
C LYS A 255 -5.66 -2.36 5.32
N LEU A 256 -5.00 -3.00 4.35
CA LEU A 256 -4.19 -4.20 4.59
C LEU A 256 -2.84 -3.87 5.23
N TRP A 257 -2.35 -2.64 5.09
CA TRP A 257 -1.11 -2.21 5.74
C TRP A 257 -1.15 -2.42 7.24
N SER A 258 -2.30 -2.12 7.89
CA SER A 258 -2.48 -2.34 9.34
C SER A 258 -2.39 -3.81 9.77
N ILE A 259 -2.55 -4.76 8.85
CA ILE A 259 -2.29 -6.18 9.10
C ILE A 259 -0.81 -6.47 8.97
N CYS A 260 -0.16 -5.95 7.91
CA CYS A 260 1.27 -6.10 7.67
C CYS A 260 2.11 -5.60 8.86
N ASP A 261 1.72 -4.46 9.45
CA ASP A 261 2.43 -3.83 10.56
C ASP A 261 2.42 -4.66 11.87
N LYS A 262 1.56 -5.69 11.97
CA LYS A 262 1.45 -6.53 13.18
C LYS A 262 2.59 -7.53 13.35
N GLY A 263 3.46 -7.69 12.36
CA GLY A 263 4.65 -8.52 12.48
C GLY A 263 4.90 -9.47 11.31
N SER A 264 5.93 -10.30 11.48
CA SER A 264 6.45 -11.20 10.45
C SER A 264 6.08 -12.67 10.64
N THR A 265 5.10 -12.97 11.48
CA THR A 265 4.70 -14.35 11.77
C THR A 265 3.80 -14.93 10.68
N GLU A 266 3.81 -16.26 10.53
CA GLU A 266 2.92 -16.96 9.60
C GLU A 266 1.44 -16.67 9.87
N GLU A 267 1.05 -16.42 11.13
CA GLU A 267 -0.31 -16.04 11.49
C GLU A 267 -0.73 -14.72 10.83
N ILE A 268 0.18 -13.76 10.75
CA ILE A 268 -0.07 -12.49 10.07
C ILE A 268 -0.21 -12.70 8.56
N VAL A 269 0.69 -13.49 7.95
CA VAL A 269 0.56 -13.86 6.53
C VAL A 269 -0.77 -14.55 6.26
N LYS A 270 -1.21 -15.46 7.14
CA LYS A 270 -2.50 -16.14 7.04
C LYS A 270 -3.69 -15.16 7.11
N LYS A 271 -3.64 -14.19 8.04
CA LYS A 271 -4.68 -13.14 8.15
C LYS A 271 -4.72 -12.28 6.89
N LEU A 272 -3.56 -11.89 6.39
CA LEU A 272 -3.45 -11.11 5.15
C LEU A 272 -3.97 -11.91 3.95
N THR A 273 -3.58 -13.17 3.81
CA THR A 273 -4.06 -14.08 2.76
C THR A 273 -5.58 -14.15 2.72
N LYS A 274 -6.22 -14.33 3.88
CA LYS A 274 -7.68 -14.38 3.98
C LYS A 274 -8.34 -13.09 3.48
N ARG A 275 -7.70 -11.94 3.72
CA ARG A 275 -8.21 -10.63 3.28
C ARG A 275 -8.00 -10.39 1.79
N VAL A 276 -6.89 -10.87 1.22
CA VAL A 276 -6.56 -10.74 -0.21
C VAL A 276 -7.43 -11.69 -1.06
N ASN A 277 -7.55 -12.94 -0.66
CA ASN A 277 -8.12 -14.02 -1.47
C ASN A 277 -9.55 -14.42 -1.03
N GLY A 278 -10.04 -13.95 0.11
CA GLY A 278 -11.31 -14.43 0.70
C GLY A 278 -11.21 -15.79 1.38
N GLY A 279 -10.08 -16.50 1.25
CA GLY A 279 -9.82 -17.84 1.80
C GLY A 279 -8.33 -18.05 2.06
N TYR A 280 -7.91 -19.32 2.05
CA TYR A 280 -6.51 -19.72 2.33
C TYR A 280 -5.86 -20.42 1.13
N HIS A 281 -6.33 -20.18 -0.09
CA HIS A 281 -5.73 -20.78 -1.28
C HIS A 281 -4.29 -20.32 -1.44
N GLY A 282 -3.38 -21.28 -1.64
CA GLY A 282 -1.96 -21.00 -1.80
C GLY A 282 -1.26 -20.47 -0.56
N LEU A 283 -1.80 -20.71 0.67
CA LEU A 283 -1.23 -20.16 1.91
C LEU A 283 0.24 -20.51 2.09
N GLU A 284 0.62 -21.75 1.87
CA GLU A 284 2.01 -22.20 2.01
C GLU A 284 2.94 -21.45 1.04
N ASP A 285 2.56 -21.31 -0.22
CA ASP A 285 3.34 -20.55 -1.21
C ASP A 285 3.44 -19.07 -0.84
N ARG A 286 2.39 -18.46 -0.30
CA ARG A 286 2.40 -17.06 0.18
C ARG A 286 3.32 -16.88 1.39
N ILE A 287 3.34 -17.84 2.31
CA ILE A 287 4.28 -17.86 3.45
C ILE A 287 5.72 -17.96 2.93
N ASN A 288 5.99 -18.87 2.01
CA ASN A 288 7.32 -19.06 1.42
C ASN A 288 7.80 -17.78 0.71
N LYS A 289 6.93 -17.14 -0.08
CA LYS A 289 7.24 -15.89 -0.77
C LYS A 289 7.45 -14.72 0.20
N PHE A 290 6.61 -14.60 1.23
CA PHE A 290 6.82 -13.62 2.29
C PHE A 290 8.18 -13.83 2.96
N ASN A 291 8.50 -15.04 3.39
CA ASN A 291 9.76 -15.37 4.04
C ASN A 291 10.96 -15.09 3.13
N TYR A 292 10.85 -15.37 1.83
CA TYR A 292 11.88 -15.03 0.86
C TYR A 292 12.19 -13.53 0.86
N PHE A 293 11.17 -12.68 0.64
CA PHE A 293 11.38 -11.23 0.61
C PHE A 293 11.76 -10.67 1.98
N TRP A 294 11.20 -11.20 3.05
CA TRP A 294 11.56 -10.78 4.40
C TRP A 294 13.02 -11.06 4.72
N ASN A 295 13.55 -12.22 4.33
CA ASN A 295 14.96 -12.59 4.56
C ASN A 295 15.94 -11.72 3.75
N ILE A 296 15.51 -11.21 2.60
CA ILE A 296 16.32 -10.29 1.78
C ILE A 296 16.32 -8.88 2.39
N LEU A 297 15.19 -8.43 2.89
CA LEU A 297 14.98 -7.06 3.31
C LEU A 297 15.40 -6.77 4.76
N LYS A 298 15.33 -7.74 5.67
CA LYS A 298 15.62 -7.55 7.11
C LYS A 298 17.09 -7.27 7.48
#